data_3d88f6cd67b5805054980bf9ad01dd90
#
_entry.id   3d88f6cd67b5805054980bf9ad01dd90
#
_cell.length_a   1.000
_cell.length_b   1.000
_cell.length_c   1.000
_cell.angle_alpha   90.00
_cell.angle_beta   90.00
_cell.angle_gamma   90.00
#
_symmetry.space_group_name_H-M   'P 1'
#
loop_
_entity.id
_entity.type
_entity.pdbx_description
1 polymer ?
#
loop_
_entity_poly.entity_id
_entity_poly.type
_entity_poly.pdbx_seq_one_letter_code
_entity_poly.pdbx_strand_id
1 'polypeptide(L)'
;MARKQRIDSSAAAVRIVQGAVKHIAPPSHVPLDDCDWPFWENVVAEFARSEWTEHQLEIAAMLARTMANMEAEQRQLRIEGFIAVRENGTTVENPRGRVVKSLAGDILSLRRSLALHARARSGDNRDAAKQREAGRALEADLSDDLLATPSLQ
;
A
#
# COMPACT_ATOMS: atom_id res chain seq x y z
N MET A 1 -11.47 31.33 9.71
CA MET A 1 -11.52 30.17 8.78
C MET A 1 -10.38 30.29 7.77
N ALA A 2 -9.45 29.33 7.75
CA ALA A 2 -8.37 29.34 6.77
C ALA A 2 -8.94 29.07 5.37
N ARG A 3 -8.63 29.97 4.41
CA ARG A 3 -9.08 29.88 3.02
C ARG A 3 -8.46 28.64 2.37
N LYS A 4 -9.29 27.70 1.86
CA LYS A 4 -8.82 26.54 1.12
C LYS A 4 -7.90 27.02 -0.03
N GLN A 5 -6.67 26.55 -0.05
CA GLN A 5 -5.68 26.93 -1.06
C GLN A 5 -6.10 26.33 -2.42
N ARG A 6 -6.15 27.16 -3.46
CA ARG A 6 -6.46 26.69 -4.83
C ARG A 6 -5.35 25.78 -5.34
N ILE A 7 -5.71 24.72 -6.06
CA ILE A 7 -4.79 23.74 -6.66
C ILE A 7 -3.82 24.42 -7.63
N ASP A 8 -4.26 25.46 -8.32
CA ASP A 8 -3.48 26.21 -9.32
C ASP A 8 -2.53 27.27 -8.68
N SER A 9 -2.32 27.23 -7.36
CA SER A 9 -1.38 28.14 -6.72
C SER A 9 0.05 27.65 -6.88
N SER A 10 1.00 28.57 -7.07
CA SER A 10 2.44 28.25 -7.14
C SER A 10 2.94 27.43 -5.95
N ALA A 11 2.38 27.66 -4.76
CA ALA A 11 2.69 26.89 -3.57
C ALA A 11 2.19 25.43 -3.65
N ALA A 12 1.07 25.17 -4.32
CA ALA A 12 0.60 23.81 -4.55
C ALA A 12 1.50 23.08 -5.58
N ALA A 13 1.88 23.77 -6.65
CA ALA A 13 2.81 23.24 -7.65
C ALA A 13 4.17 22.87 -7.02
N VAL A 14 4.75 23.76 -6.20
CA VAL A 14 6.00 23.48 -5.48
C VAL A 14 5.88 22.25 -4.57
N ARG A 15 4.78 22.08 -3.84
CA ARG A 15 4.56 20.90 -3.00
C ARG A 15 4.48 19.62 -3.82
N ILE A 16 3.83 19.65 -4.98
CA ILE A 16 3.72 18.49 -5.87
C ILE A 16 5.11 18.10 -6.38
N VAL A 17 5.91 19.08 -6.83
CA VAL A 17 7.30 18.82 -7.29
C VAL A 17 8.16 18.28 -6.17
N GLN A 18 8.13 18.88 -4.98
CA GLN A 18 8.88 18.39 -3.82
C GLN A 18 8.44 16.98 -3.40
N GLY A 19 7.15 16.69 -3.51
CA GLY A 19 6.60 15.38 -3.20
C GLY A 19 7.00 14.31 -4.21
N ALA A 20 7.06 14.64 -5.50
CA ALA A 20 7.46 13.71 -6.56
C ALA A 20 8.89 13.20 -6.40
N VAL A 21 9.78 14.00 -5.82
CA VAL A 21 11.18 13.61 -5.52
C VAL A 21 11.30 12.83 -4.21
N LYS A 22 10.22 12.77 -3.40
CA LYS A 22 10.26 12.07 -2.11
C LYS A 22 10.52 10.57 -2.32
N HIS A 23 11.62 10.08 -1.75
CA HIS A 23 11.88 8.64 -1.70
C HIS A 23 10.95 8.00 -0.66
N ILE A 24 10.19 6.99 -1.10
CA ILE A 24 9.33 6.20 -0.22
C ILE A 24 10.03 4.90 0.10
N ALA A 25 10.38 4.73 1.37
CA ALA A 25 10.96 3.51 1.90
C ALA A 25 10.17 3.05 3.12
N PRO A 26 10.14 1.75 3.41
CA PRO A 26 9.56 1.25 4.64
C PRO A 26 10.35 1.80 5.85
N PRO A 27 9.66 2.15 6.94
CA PRO A 27 10.33 2.60 8.16
C PRO A 27 11.28 1.54 8.72
N SER A 28 12.46 1.95 9.20
CA SER A 28 13.50 1.03 9.67
C SER A 28 13.07 0.12 10.83
N HIS A 29 12.12 0.58 11.63
CA HIS A 29 11.55 -0.19 12.76
C HIS A 29 10.41 -1.15 12.34
N VAL A 30 9.99 -1.12 11.08
CA VAL A 30 9.06 -2.08 10.48
C VAL A 30 9.73 -2.69 9.24
N PRO A 31 10.75 -3.54 9.42
CA PRO A 31 11.48 -4.11 8.31
C PRO A 31 10.58 -5.00 7.46
N LEU A 32 10.83 -5.05 6.16
CA LEU A 32 10.16 -5.91 5.18
C LEU A 32 11.12 -7.02 4.74
N ASP A 33 10.59 -8.24 4.65
CA ASP A 33 11.27 -9.36 4.02
C ASP A 33 11.02 -9.36 2.50
N ASP A 34 11.80 -10.14 1.74
CA ASP A 34 11.69 -10.18 0.27
C ASP A 34 10.27 -10.52 -0.22
N CYS A 35 9.53 -11.33 0.53
CA CYS A 35 8.16 -11.69 0.19
C CYS A 35 7.14 -10.55 0.42
N ASP A 36 7.49 -9.53 1.18
CA ASP A 36 6.60 -8.42 1.51
C ASP A 36 6.66 -7.32 0.43
N TRP A 37 7.80 -7.20 -0.28
CA TRP A 37 8.06 -6.12 -1.23
C TRP A 37 7.01 -5.97 -2.32
N PRO A 38 6.52 -7.04 -2.98
CA PRO A 38 5.49 -6.89 -4.00
C PRO A 38 4.19 -6.28 -3.46
N PHE A 39 3.85 -6.59 -2.21
CA PHE A 39 2.68 -6.02 -1.54
C PHE A 39 2.91 -4.58 -1.12
N TRP A 40 4.13 -4.26 -0.64
CA TRP A 40 4.53 -2.89 -0.30
C TRP A 40 4.43 -1.96 -1.51
N GLU A 41 5.01 -2.34 -2.63
CA GLU A 41 4.98 -1.57 -3.87
C GLU A 41 3.55 -1.29 -4.32
N ASN A 42 2.67 -2.30 -4.27
CA ASN A 42 1.26 -2.14 -4.60
C ASN A 42 0.53 -1.18 -3.65
N VAL A 43 0.82 -1.25 -2.34
CA VAL A 43 0.17 -0.39 -1.35
C VAL A 43 0.61 1.06 -1.52
N VAL A 44 1.90 1.32 -1.68
CA VAL A 44 2.41 2.69 -1.80
C VAL A 44 2.05 3.34 -3.14
N ALA A 45 1.82 2.54 -4.19
CA ALA A 45 1.36 3.03 -5.49
C ALA A 45 -0.08 3.59 -5.47
N GLU A 46 -0.85 3.34 -4.41
CA GLU A 46 -2.25 3.83 -4.33
C GLU A 46 -2.36 5.34 -4.19
N PHE A 47 -1.36 6.01 -3.61
CA PHE A 47 -1.31 7.45 -3.44
C PHE A 47 -0.05 8.04 -4.09
N ALA A 48 -0.08 9.34 -4.40
CA ALA A 48 1.10 10.07 -4.82
C ALA A 48 2.11 10.16 -3.65
N ARG A 49 3.40 10.20 -3.96
CA ARG A 49 4.48 10.23 -2.95
C ARG A 49 4.35 11.39 -1.95
N SER A 50 3.80 12.51 -2.41
CA SER A 50 3.55 13.69 -1.58
C SER A 50 2.47 13.53 -0.52
N GLU A 51 1.60 12.53 -0.66
CA GLU A 51 0.47 12.29 0.24
C GLU A 51 0.86 11.43 1.45
N TRP A 52 1.96 10.67 1.35
CA TRP A 52 2.39 9.75 2.39
C TRP A 52 3.02 10.48 3.58
N THR A 53 2.48 10.23 4.77
CA THR A 53 3.10 10.61 6.05
C THR A 53 3.87 9.41 6.62
N GLU A 54 4.84 9.68 7.51
CA GLU A 54 5.63 8.62 8.15
C GLU A 54 4.74 7.58 8.86
N HIS A 55 3.72 8.03 9.59
CA HIS A 55 2.77 7.14 10.26
C HIS A 55 1.97 6.27 9.27
N GLN A 56 1.58 6.83 8.13
CA GLN A 56 0.90 6.04 7.09
C GLN A 56 1.85 5.01 6.47
N LEU A 57 3.14 5.31 6.34
CA LEU A 57 4.13 4.35 5.85
C LEU A 57 4.34 3.20 6.84
N GLU A 58 4.27 3.44 8.15
CA GLU A 58 4.26 2.37 9.17
C GLU A 58 3.08 1.41 8.96
N ILE A 59 1.87 1.98 8.83
CA ILE A 59 0.66 1.17 8.59
C ILE A 59 0.74 0.44 7.24
N ALA A 60 1.29 1.07 6.20
CA ALA A 60 1.48 0.47 4.89
C ALA A 60 2.45 -0.72 4.95
N ALA A 61 3.55 -0.60 5.71
CA ALA A 61 4.49 -1.70 5.92
C ALA A 61 3.85 -2.87 6.70
N MET A 62 3.08 -2.57 7.75
CA MET A 62 2.31 -3.58 8.47
C MET A 62 1.29 -4.27 7.58
N LEU A 63 0.60 -3.52 6.70
CA LEU A 63 -0.34 -4.06 5.74
C LEU A 63 0.34 -5.00 4.74
N ALA A 64 1.49 -4.60 4.17
CA ALA A 64 2.24 -5.43 3.23
C ALA A 64 2.65 -6.77 3.87
N ARG A 65 3.23 -6.76 5.08
CA ARG A 65 3.58 -7.97 5.84
C ARG A 65 2.36 -8.86 6.13
N THR A 66 1.24 -8.25 6.51
CA THR A 66 0.03 -9.01 6.80
C THR A 66 -0.53 -9.68 5.54
N MET A 67 -0.44 -9.01 4.38
CA MET A 67 -0.85 -9.57 3.09
C MET A 67 0.06 -10.72 2.65
N ALA A 68 1.38 -10.58 2.80
CA ALA A 68 2.33 -11.65 2.51
C ALA A 68 2.11 -12.88 3.41
N ASN A 69 1.92 -12.66 4.71
CA ASN A 69 1.60 -13.72 5.66
C ASN A 69 0.30 -14.44 5.30
N MET A 70 -0.75 -13.69 4.93
CA MET A 70 -2.02 -14.27 4.52
C MET A 70 -1.86 -15.14 3.27
N GLU A 71 -1.08 -14.69 2.27
CA GLU A 71 -0.83 -15.46 1.05
C GLU A 71 -0.06 -16.76 1.37
N ALA A 72 0.96 -16.70 2.24
CA ALA A 72 1.71 -17.87 2.68
C ALA A 72 0.79 -18.89 3.39
N GLU A 73 -0.04 -18.41 4.32
CA GLU A 73 -0.97 -19.26 5.06
C GLU A 73 -2.06 -19.85 4.15
N GLN A 74 -2.58 -19.08 3.19
CA GLN A 74 -3.54 -19.60 2.21
C GLN A 74 -2.93 -20.64 1.30
N ARG A 75 -1.68 -20.46 0.86
CA ARG A 75 -0.96 -21.43 0.04
C ARG A 75 -0.80 -22.76 0.78
N GLN A 76 -0.40 -22.69 2.05
CA GLN A 76 -0.26 -23.87 2.88
C GLN A 76 -1.61 -24.55 3.17
N LEU A 77 -2.66 -23.76 3.42
CA LEU A 77 -4.01 -24.29 3.63
C LEU A 77 -4.55 -25.04 2.40
N ARG A 78 -4.22 -24.58 1.19
CA ARG A 78 -4.59 -25.29 -0.07
C ARG A 78 -3.90 -26.64 -0.17
N ILE A 79 -2.67 -26.77 0.33
CA ILE A 79 -1.91 -28.03 0.34
C ILE A 79 -2.47 -28.99 1.39
N GLU A 80 -2.73 -28.51 2.60
CA GLU A 80 -3.21 -29.31 3.73
C GLU A 80 -4.70 -29.65 3.64
N GLY A 81 -5.50 -28.81 2.96
CA GLY A 81 -6.95 -28.90 2.92
C GLY A 81 -7.66 -28.20 4.09
N PHE A 82 -8.91 -27.82 3.87
CA PHE A 82 -9.73 -27.13 4.87
C PHE A 82 -10.19 -28.04 6.02
N ILE A 83 -10.14 -29.34 5.80
CA ILE A 83 -10.58 -30.37 6.77
C ILE A 83 -9.37 -31.25 7.08
N ALA A 84 -9.04 -31.34 8.35
CA ALA A 84 -8.03 -32.28 8.87
C ALA A 84 -8.71 -33.48 9.53
N VAL A 85 -8.14 -34.66 9.36
CA VAL A 85 -8.58 -35.88 10.05
C VAL A 85 -7.61 -36.15 11.18
N ARG A 86 -8.11 -36.24 12.41
CA ARG A 86 -7.32 -36.60 13.58
C ARG A 86 -7.03 -38.11 13.58
N GLU A 87 -6.07 -38.54 14.37
CA GLU A 87 -5.68 -39.94 14.51
C GLU A 87 -6.86 -40.86 14.91
N ASN A 88 -7.83 -40.32 15.63
CA ASN A 88 -9.06 -41.01 16.02
C ASN A 88 -10.15 -41.06 14.94
N GLY A 89 -9.84 -40.60 13.72
CA GLY A 89 -10.77 -40.56 12.58
C GLY A 89 -11.76 -39.40 12.59
N THR A 90 -11.71 -38.50 13.60
CA THR A 90 -12.62 -37.34 13.67
C THR A 90 -12.16 -36.26 12.69
N THR A 91 -13.08 -35.76 11.87
CA THR A 91 -12.86 -34.63 11.00
C THR A 91 -12.98 -33.31 11.77
N VAL A 92 -12.01 -32.40 11.59
CA VAL A 92 -11.97 -31.10 12.22
C VAL A 92 -11.61 -30.05 11.18
N GLU A 93 -12.06 -28.82 11.40
CA GLU A 93 -11.58 -27.67 10.60
C GLU A 93 -10.08 -27.50 10.81
N ASN A 94 -9.34 -27.27 9.73
CA ASN A 94 -7.91 -26.97 9.81
C ASN A 94 -7.70 -25.68 10.60
N PRO A 95 -6.90 -25.67 11.69
CA PRO A 95 -6.66 -24.48 12.51
C PRO A 95 -6.11 -23.29 11.71
N ARG A 96 -5.38 -23.56 10.62
CA ARG A 96 -4.86 -22.55 9.69
C ARG A 96 -5.96 -21.70 9.05
N GLY A 97 -7.15 -22.27 8.84
CA GLY A 97 -8.31 -21.54 8.34
C GLY A 97 -8.72 -20.37 9.24
N ARG A 98 -8.55 -20.51 10.56
CA ARG A 98 -8.80 -19.42 11.53
C ARG A 98 -7.75 -18.32 11.44
N VAL A 99 -6.48 -18.69 11.23
CA VAL A 99 -5.38 -17.73 11.03
C VAL A 99 -5.63 -16.90 9.78
N VAL A 100 -5.95 -17.53 8.66
CA VAL A 100 -6.29 -16.85 7.41
C VAL A 100 -7.47 -15.88 7.60
N LYS A 101 -8.51 -16.29 8.31
CA LYS A 101 -9.67 -15.44 8.60
C LYS A 101 -9.29 -14.23 9.47
N SER A 102 -8.44 -14.41 10.48
CA SER A 102 -7.94 -13.32 11.33
C SER A 102 -7.14 -12.33 10.50
N LEU A 103 -6.15 -12.79 9.72
CA LEU A 103 -5.34 -11.96 8.86
C LEU A 103 -6.18 -11.17 7.84
N ALA A 104 -7.23 -11.77 7.28
CA ALA A 104 -8.17 -11.06 6.41
C ALA A 104 -8.89 -9.90 7.14
N GLY A 105 -9.26 -10.09 8.39
CA GLY A 105 -9.82 -9.04 9.25
C GLY A 105 -8.84 -7.91 9.51
N ASP A 106 -7.58 -8.25 9.82
CA ASP A 106 -6.50 -7.28 10.06
C ASP A 106 -6.21 -6.46 8.80
N ILE A 107 -6.14 -7.11 7.63
CA ILE A 107 -6.00 -6.43 6.33
C ILE A 107 -7.12 -5.42 6.10
N LEU A 108 -8.37 -5.79 6.36
CA LEU A 108 -9.50 -4.87 6.21
C LEU A 108 -9.40 -3.68 7.16
N SER A 109 -8.95 -3.91 8.39
CA SER A 109 -8.73 -2.85 9.39
C SER A 109 -7.63 -1.89 8.96
N LEU A 110 -6.47 -2.40 8.55
CA LEU A 110 -5.33 -1.60 8.09
C LEU A 110 -5.67 -0.81 6.82
N ARG A 111 -6.39 -1.42 5.86
CA ARG A 111 -6.88 -0.72 4.66
C ARG A 111 -7.84 0.42 5.00
N ARG A 112 -8.70 0.25 6.01
CA ARG A 112 -9.59 1.31 6.50
C ARG A 112 -8.79 2.45 7.11
N SER A 113 -7.78 2.15 7.92
CA SER A 113 -6.89 3.15 8.53
C SER A 113 -6.15 3.98 7.48
N LEU A 114 -5.75 3.36 6.36
CA LEU A 114 -5.12 4.06 5.22
C LEU A 114 -6.12 4.70 4.24
N ALA A 115 -7.43 4.63 4.51
CA ALA A 115 -8.47 5.08 3.58
C ALA A 115 -8.40 4.41 2.18
N LEU A 116 -7.87 3.19 2.08
CA LEU A 116 -7.75 2.40 0.85
C LEU A 116 -9.04 1.62 0.49
N HIS A 117 -10.20 2.10 0.92
CA HIS A 117 -11.49 1.46 0.62
C HIS A 117 -12.32 2.32 -0.32
N ALA A 118 -13.19 1.68 -1.08
CA ALA A 118 -13.99 2.34 -2.13
C ALA A 118 -14.79 3.55 -1.61
N ARG A 119 -15.31 3.49 -0.38
CA ARG A 119 -16.09 4.56 0.24
C ARG A 119 -15.26 5.82 0.55
N ALA A 120 -13.98 5.68 0.86
CA ALA A 120 -13.08 6.81 1.07
C ALA A 120 -12.75 7.51 -0.26
N ARG A 121 -12.81 6.77 -1.37
CA ARG A 121 -12.60 7.32 -2.72
C ARG A 121 -13.82 8.04 -3.30
N SER A 122 -15.03 7.77 -2.81
CA SER A 122 -16.28 8.36 -3.32
C SER A 122 -16.68 9.68 -2.64
N GLY A 123 -15.91 10.14 -1.67
CA GLY A 123 -16.14 11.43 -1.00
C GLY A 123 -15.63 12.62 -1.83
N ASP A 124 -15.99 13.80 -1.41
CA ASP A 124 -15.86 15.17 -1.97
C ASP A 124 -14.45 15.61 -2.47
N ASN A 125 -13.70 14.71 -3.09
CA ASN A 125 -12.27 14.85 -3.37
C ASN A 125 -11.91 15.00 -4.85
N ARG A 126 -12.70 15.73 -5.65
CA ARG A 126 -12.31 16.07 -7.03
C ARG A 126 -10.95 16.77 -7.07
N ASP A 127 -10.67 17.60 -6.07
CA ASP A 127 -9.42 18.34 -5.97
C ASP A 127 -8.26 17.44 -5.56
N ALA A 128 -8.48 16.51 -4.62
CA ALA A 128 -7.47 15.54 -4.24
C ALA A 128 -7.14 14.53 -5.37
N ALA A 129 -8.17 14.13 -6.15
CA ALA A 129 -7.95 13.27 -7.31
C ALA A 129 -7.07 13.95 -8.37
N LYS A 130 -7.33 15.24 -8.68
CA LYS A 130 -6.49 16.02 -9.60
C LYS A 130 -5.06 16.20 -9.09
N GLN A 131 -4.87 16.42 -7.79
CA GLN A 131 -3.54 16.51 -7.19
C GLN A 131 -2.76 15.21 -7.30
N ARG A 132 -3.42 14.06 -7.08
CA ARG A 132 -2.82 12.73 -7.26
C ARG A 132 -2.42 12.48 -8.71
N GLU A 133 -3.31 12.81 -9.65
CA GLU A 133 -3.04 12.67 -11.07
C GLU A 133 -1.84 13.53 -11.51
N ALA A 134 -1.80 14.79 -11.09
CA ALA A 134 -0.67 15.69 -11.35
C ALA A 134 0.62 15.21 -10.69
N GLY A 135 0.55 14.68 -9.44
CA GLY A 135 1.69 14.09 -8.75
C GLY A 135 2.25 12.86 -9.48
N ARG A 136 1.39 11.95 -9.89
CA ARG A 136 1.78 10.75 -10.66
C ARG A 136 2.35 11.07 -12.04
N ALA A 137 1.79 12.06 -12.73
CA ALA A 137 2.34 12.50 -14.01
C ALA A 137 3.77 13.01 -13.86
N LEU A 138 4.04 13.83 -12.83
CA LEU A 138 5.40 14.30 -12.52
C LEU A 138 6.34 13.18 -12.07
N GLU A 139 5.85 12.21 -11.30
CA GLU A 139 6.63 11.04 -10.88
C GLU A 139 7.04 10.19 -12.10
N ALA A 140 6.16 10.06 -13.09
CA ALA A 140 6.45 9.35 -14.34
C ALA A 140 7.49 10.09 -15.18
N ASP A 141 7.33 11.41 -15.37
CA ASP A 141 8.27 12.24 -16.11
C ASP A 141 9.68 12.20 -15.48
N LEU A 142 9.78 12.29 -14.15
CA LEU A 142 11.06 12.22 -13.44
C LEU A 142 11.72 10.84 -13.55
N SER A 143 10.93 9.76 -13.58
CA SER A 143 11.46 8.40 -13.74
C SER A 143 11.98 8.17 -15.17
N ASP A 144 11.34 8.74 -16.17
CA ASP A 144 11.77 8.64 -17.59
C ASP A 144 13.07 9.46 -17.82
N ASP A 145 13.18 10.64 -17.23
CA ASP A 145 14.37 11.51 -17.37
C ASP A 145 15.62 10.91 -16.69
N LEU A 146 15.43 10.17 -15.58
CA LEU A 146 16.51 9.43 -14.90
C LEU A 146 16.98 8.18 -15.68
N LEU A 147 16.16 7.65 -16.58
CA LEU A 147 16.52 6.52 -17.44
C LEU A 147 17.16 6.93 -18.77
N ALA A 148 17.14 8.24 -19.11
CA ALA A 148 17.85 8.77 -20.24
C ALA A 148 19.37 8.77 -19.96
N THR A 149 20.01 7.62 -20.15
CA THR A 149 21.48 7.54 -20.15
C THR A 149 22.02 8.43 -21.29
N PRO A 150 22.95 9.37 -21.00
CA PRO A 150 23.60 10.10 -22.08
C PRO A 150 24.33 9.09 -22.98
N SER A 151 23.91 9.01 -24.23
CA SER A 151 24.65 8.25 -25.25
C SER A 151 25.99 8.93 -25.41
N LEU A 152 27.06 8.33 -24.91
CA LEU A 152 28.43 8.69 -25.20
C LEU A 152 28.65 8.50 -26.72
N GLN A 153 28.75 9.63 -27.43
CA GLN A 153 29.36 9.70 -28.76
C GLN A 153 30.85 9.76 -28.63
#